data_4c5f8d5b5fe174095830e2652df8b12e
#
_entry.id   4c5f8d5b5fe174095830e2652df8b12e
#
_cell.length_a   1.000
_cell.length_b   1.000
_cell.length_c   1.000
_cell.angle_alpha   90.00
_cell.angle_beta   90.00
_cell.angle_gamma   90.00
#
_symmetry.space_group_name_H-M   'P 1'
#
loop_
_entity.id
_entity.type
_entity.pdbx_description
1 polymer ?
#
loop_
_entity_poly.entity_id
_entity_poly.type
_entity_poly.pdbx_seq_one_letter_code
_entity_poly.pdbx_strand_id
1 'polypeptide(L)'
;MNKNNISVFKGLQRAAVVLLLCLSALSVHAGDVMTKKADGTYVVRTTTICKARGYRKGTPVEVHIKKGNVVKVVALKNEETVPYFSRVKQFLLPLYNNLKLSKAKKLTEQTKVDGCTGAAFSTKAVQKNIHAAIEYYEKNK
;
A
#
# COMPACT_ATOMS: atom_id res chain seq x y z
N MET A 1 -47.25 25.92 22.02
CA MET A 1 -47.40 25.67 20.64
C MET A 1 -46.19 24.90 20.10
N ASN A 2 -46.44 23.90 19.38
CA ASN A 2 -45.55 23.20 18.47
C ASN A 2 -44.34 22.48 19.04
N LYS A 3 -44.55 21.73 20.14
CA LYS A 3 -43.60 20.73 20.58
C LYS A 3 -43.30 19.69 19.47
N ASN A 4 -44.23 19.45 18.55
CA ASN A 4 -44.07 18.55 17.43
C ASN A 4 -43.09 19.06 16.38
N ASN A 5 -43.02 20.36 16.16
CA ASN A 5 -42.09 20.94 15.18
C ASN A 5 -40.63 20.89 15.69
N ILE A 6 -40.41 20.99 16.99
CA ILE A 6 -39.07 20.92 17.58
C ILE A 6 -38.52 19.49 17.52
N SER A 7 -39.38 18.47 17.70
CA SER A 7 -38.91 17.06 17.61
C SER A 7 -38.63 16.66 16.17
N VAL A 8 -39.36 17.16 15.19
CA VAL A 8 -39.09 16.95 13.77
C VAL A 8 -37.78 17.61 13.36
N PHE A 9 -37.49 18.82 13.84
CA PHE A 9 -36.20 19.50 13.60
C PHE A 9 -35.00 18.74 14.17
N LYS A 10 -35.15 18.19 15.38
CA LYS A 10 -34.09 17.38 16.01
C LYS A 10 -33.84 16.10 15.23
N GLY A 11 -34.88 15.47 14.67
CA GLY A 11 -34.76 14.29 13.85
C GLY A 11 -34.05 14.57 12.51
N LEU A 12 -34.37 15.69 11.88
CA LEU A 12 -33.73 16.13 10.63
C LEU A 12 -32.25 16.47 10.81
N GLN A 13 -31.88 17.12 11.93
CA GLN A 13 -30.49 17.41 12.24
C GLN A 13 -29.67 16.12 12.45
N ARG A 14 -30.22 15.15 13.15
CA ARG A 14 -29.55 13.87 13.36
C ARG A 14 -29.37 13.08 12.07
N ALA A 15 -30.37 13.07 11.19
CA ALA A 15 -30.27 12.43 9.91
C ALA A 15 -29.23 13.11 9.01
N ALA A 16 -29.16 14.46 9.02
CA ALA A 16 -28.16 15.21 8.25
C ALA A 16 -26.73 14.96 8.76
N VAL A 17 -26.53 14.87 10.07
CA VAL A 17 -25.21 14.57 10.67
C VAL A 17 -24.75 13.15 10.32
N VAL A 18 -25.65 12.17 10.38
CA VAL A 18 -25.34 10.78 10.00
C VAL A 18 -25.01 10.68 8.51
N LEU A 19 -25.74 11.40 7.66
CA LEU A 19 -25.47 11.46 6.23
C LEU A 19 -24.11 12.11 5.94
N LEU A 20 -23.75 13.16 6.66
CA LEU A 20 -22.44 13.83 6.52
C LEU A 20 -21.28 12.92 6.94
N LEU A 21 -21.44 12.14 8.00
CA LEU A 21 -20.47 11.16 8.45
C LEU A 21 -20.30 10.02 7.43
N CYS A 22 -21.38 9.56 6.81
CA CYS A 22 -21.33 8.55 5.74
C CYS A 22 -20.63 9.10 4.49
N LEU A 23 -20.86 10.36 4.13
CA LEU A 23 -20.18 11.01 3.01
C LEU A 23 -18.68 11.21 3.27
N SER A 24 -18.29 11.52 4.50
CA SER A 24 -16.86 11.64 4.84
C SER A 24 -16.15 10.29 4.84
N ALA A 25 -16.83 9.21 5.19
CA ALA A 25 -16.30 7.85 5.08
C ALA A 25 -16.15 7.40 3.62
N LEU A 26 -16.99 7.88 2.71
CA LEU A 26 -16.92 7.60 1.27
C LEU A 26 -15.83 8.42 0.55
N SER A 27 -15.26 9.44 1.18
CA SER A 27 -14.17 10.23 0.60
C SER A 27 -12.81 9.52 0.66
N VAL A 28 -12.70 8.41 1.35
CA VAL A 28 -11.51 7.53 1.28
C VAL A 28 -11.65 6.67 0.03
N HIS A 29 -11.15 7.19 -1.08
CA HIS A 29 -11.25 6.52 -2.37
C HIS A 29 -10.25 5.36 -2.49
N ALA A 30 -10.65 4.34 -3.25
CA ALA A 30 -9.83 3.19 -3.62
C ALA A 30 -8.54 3.56 -4.40
N GLY A 31 -8.36 4.82 -4.78
CA GLY A 31 -7.17 5.35 -5.44
C GLY A 31 -6.14 5.95 -4.49
N ASP A 32 -6.40 5.97 -3.20
CA ASP A 32 -5.44 6.53 -2.24
C ASP A 32 -4.18 5.67 -2.18
N VAL A 33 -3.03 6.34 -2.23
CA VAL A 33 -1.72 5.69 -2.16
C VAL A 33 -1.53 4.98 -0.83
N MET A 34 -1.99 5.57 0.25
CA MET A 34 -1.84 4.99 1.59
C MET A 34 -3.18 4.97 2.32
N THR A 35 -3.53 3.82 2.86
CA THR A 35 -4.71 3.63 3.70
C THR A 35 -4.32 3.00 5.03
N LYS A 36 -5.04 3.35 6.09
CA LYS A 36 -4.85 2.76 7.42
C LYS A 36 -6.00 1.82 7.73
N LYS A 37 -5.68 0.57 8.03
CA LYS A 37 -6.67 -0.43 8.46
C LYS A 37 -7.06 -0.22 9.93
N ALA A 38 -8.18 -0.83 10.34
CA ALA A 38 -8.67 -0.77 11.71
C ALA A 38 -7.68 -1.32 12.74
N ASP A 39 -6.84 -2.29 12.37
CA ASP A 39 -5.81 -2.88 13.23
C ASP A 39 -4.53 -2.03 13.34
N GLY A 40 -4.49 -0.87 12.71
CA GLY A 40 -3.34 0.02 12.68
C GLY A 40 -2.33 -0.24 11.57
N THR A 41 -2.57 -1.21 10.70
CA THR A 41 -1.71 -1.47 9.54
C THR A 41 -1.89 -0.40 8.47
N TYR A 42 -0.80 0.19 8.01
CA TYR A 42 -0.79 1.04 6.83
C TYR A 42 -0.52 0.21 5.59
N VAL A 43 -1.31 0.43 4.56
CA VAL A 43 -1.16 -0.22 3.25
C VAL A 43 -0.78 0.85 2.24
N VAL A 44 0.41 0.74 1.66
CA VAL A 44 0.93 1.68 0.66
C VAL A 44 1.00 1.00 -0.69
N ARG A 45 0.32 1.59 -1.68
CA ARG A 45 0.29 1.11 -3.07
C ARG A 45 1.18 1.98 -3.93
N THR A 46 2.02 1.37 -4.75
CA THR A 46 3.02 2.10 -5.53
C THR A 46 2.62 2.40 -6.96
N THR A 47 1.43 2.03 -7.39
CA THR A 47 0.95 2.18 -8.77
C THR A 47 1.15 3.59 -9.32
N THR A 48 0.92 4.62 -8.52
CA THR A 48 1.01 6.02 -8.96
C THR A 48 2.29 6.73 -8.51
N ILE A 49 2.98 6.21 -7.48
CA ILE A 49 4.14 6.88 -6.88
C ILE A 49 5.48 6.37 -7.40
N CYS A 50 5.52 5.22 -8.05
CA CYS A 50 6.76 4.67 -8.58
C CYS A 50 6.56 4.24 -10.04
N LYS A 51 7.39 4.75 -10.92
CA LYS A 51 7.38 4.45 -12.36
C LYS A 51 8.46 3.46 -12.78
N ALA A 52 9.10 2.80 -11.82
CA ALA A 52 10.11 1.81 -12.12
C ALA A 52 9.54 0.66 -12.94
N ARG A 53 10.27 0.27 -13.98
CA ARG A 53 9.87 -0.78 -14.91
C ARG A 53 10.77 -1.99 -14.75
N GLY A 54 10.14 -3.17 -14.72
CA GLY A 54 10.84 -4.43 -14.83
C GLY A 54 11.24 -4.71 -16.29
N TYR A 55 11.26 -5.96 -16.65
CA TYR A 55 11.61 -6.36 -18.02
C TYR A 55 10.58 -5.87 -19.05
N ARG A 56 9.29 -5.96 -18.74
CA ARG A 56 8.21 -5.54 -19.65
C ARG A 56 7.60 -4.19 -19.29
N LYS A 57 7.01 -4.11 -18.11
CA LYS A 57 6.30 -2.90 -17.66
C LYS A 57 6.50 -2.63 -16.17
N GLY A 58 5.70 -1.74 -15.60
CA GLY A 58 5.72 -1.44 -14.18
C GLY A 58 5.45 -2.68 -13.33
N THR A 59 6.06 -2.71 -12.16
CA THR A 59 5.92 -3.80 -11.18
C THR A 59 5.39 -3.25 -9.86
N PRO A 60 4.15 -2.71 -9.84
CA PRO A 60 3.62 -2.10 -8.64
C PRO A 60 3.44 -3.13 -7.52
N VAL A 61 3.62 -2.67 -6.30
CA VAL A 61 3.44 -3.48 -5.10
C VAL A 61 2.55 -2.79 -4.09
N GLU A 62 2.09 -3.55 -3.14
CA GLU A 62 1.40 -3.10 -1.96
C GLU A 62 2.23 -3.49 -0.75
N VAL A 63 2.67 -2.51 0.04
CA VAL A 63 3.50 -2.72 1.22
C VAL A 63 2.65 -2.50 2.47
N HIS A 64 2.56 -3.50 3.31
CA HIS A 64 1.84 -3.44 4.57
C HIS A 64 2.82 -3.13 5.69
N ILE A 65 2.58 -2.04 6.43
CA ILE A 65 3.46 -1.54 7.48
C ILE A 65 2.68 -1.39 8.78
N LYS A 66 3.20 -1.96 9.84
CA LYS A 66 2.61 -1.86 11.17
C LYS A 66 3.69 -1.73 12.24
N LYS A 67 3.55 -0.76 13.14
CA LYS A 67 4.47 -0.53 14.25
C LYS A 67 5.94 -0.45 13.84
N GLY A 68 6.21 0.24 12.72
CA GLY A 68 7.59 0.43 12.23
C GLY A 68 8.21 -0.78 11.54
N ASN A 69 7.42 -1.81 11.24
CA ASN A 69 7.87 -3.00 10.53
C ASN A 69 7.07 -3.21 9.25
N VAL A 70 7.73 -3.72 8.23
CA VAL A 70 7.04 -4.25 7.05
C VAL A 70 6.43 -5.59 7.46
N VAL A 71 5.10 -5.69 7.39
CA VAL A 71 4.39 -6.94 7.68
C VAL A 71 4.56 -7.90 6.50
N LYS A 72 4.29 -7.40 5.31
CA LYS A 72 4.41 -8.14 4.05
C LYS A 72 4.44 -7.20 2.86
N VAL A 73 4.89 -7.71 1.72
CA VAL A 73 4.81 -7.07 0.42
C VAL A 73 4.00 -7.96 -0.51
N VAL A 74 3.04 -7.37 -1.20
CA VAL A 74 2.18 -8.06 -2.16
C VAL A 74 2.41 -7.47 -3.55
N ALA A 75 2.70 -8.34 -4.53
CA ALA A 75 2.79 -7.91 -5.91
C ALA A 75 1.38 -7.61 -6.46
N LEU A 76 1.21 -6.43 -7.04
CA LEU A 76 -0.02 -6.07 -7.73
C LEU A 76 0.03 -6.56 -9.19
N LYS A 77 -1.08 -6.41 -9.90
CA LYS A 77 -1.17 -6.84 -11.30
C LYS A 77 -0.04 -6.22 -12.12
N ASN A 78 0.67 -7.04 -12.87
CA ASN A 78 1.76 -6.63 -13.74
C ASN A 78 1.78 -7.53 -15.01
N GLU A 79 2.59 -7.14 -15.98
CA GLU A 79 2.71 -7.85 -17.26
C GLU A 79 4.07 -8.55 -17.41
N GLU A 80 4.78 -8.76 -16.32
CA GLU A 80 6.05 -9.44 -16.32
C GLU A 80 5.91 -10.93 -16.76
N THR A 81 6.98 -11.49 -17.28
CA THR A 81 7.02 -12.89 -17.70
C THR A 81 6.88 -13.80 -16.48
N VAL A 82 5.83 -14.62 -16.47
CA VAL A 82 5.42 -15.42 -15.31
C VAL A 82 6.56 -16.25 -14.70
N PRO A 83 7.35 -17.03 -15.45
CA PRO A 83 8.43 -17.83 -14.85
C PRO A 83 9.49 -17.00 -14.12
N TYR A 84 9.84 -15.83 -14.65
CA TYR A 84 10.81 -14.95 -14.02
C TYR A 84 10.24 -14.18 -12.84
N PHE A 85 9.03 -13.68 -12.97
CA PHE A 85 8.39 -12.93 -11.90
C PHE A 85 7.98 -13.81 -10.72
N SER A 86 7.69 -15.08 -10.96
CA SER A 86 7.44 -16.02 -9.86
C SER A 86 8.65 -16.18 -8.94
N ARG A 87 9.86 -16.06 -9.46
CA ARG A 87 11.09 -16.04 -8.63
C ARG A 87 11.12 -14.81 -7.71
N VAL A 88 10.73 -13.64 -8.21
CA VAL A 88 10.63 -12.42 -7.40
C VAL A 88 9.63 -12.65 -6.25
N LYS A 89 8.46 -13.20 -6.54
CA LYS A 89 7.44 -13.48 -5.51
C LYS A 89 7.91 -14.51 -4.49
N GLN A 90 8.67 -15.52 -4.93
CA GLN A 90 9.11 -16.61 -4.08
C GLN A 90 10.35 -16.27 -3.25
N PHE A 91 11.30 -15.54 -3.81
CA PHE A 91 12.61 -15.33 -3.19
C PHE A 91 12.85 -13.90 -2.69
N LEU A 92 12.26 -12.89 -3.32
CA LEU A 92 12.44 -11.50 -2.90
C LEU A 92 11.39 -11.05 -1.88
N LEU A 93 10.11 -11.19 -2.20
CA LEU A 93 9.06 -10.62 -1.37
C LEU A 93 9.05 -11.15 0.07
N PRO A 94 9.25 -12.47 0.32
CA PRO A 94 9.26 -12.97 1.68
C PRO A 94 10.38 -12.42 2.56
N LEU A 95 11.47 -11.93 1.97
CA LEU A 95 12.58 -11.34 2.74
C LEU A 95 12.15 -10.09 3.52
N TYR A 96 11.07 -9.44 3.10
CA TYR A 96 10.54 -8.25 3.75
C TYR A 96 9.57 -8.56 4.89
N ASN A 97 9.14 -9.81 5.03
CA ASN A 97 8.15 -10.19 6.04
C ASN A 97 8.68 -9.92 7.46
N ASN A 98 7.92 -9.12 8.22
CA ASN A 98 8.24 -8.75 9.60
C ASN A 98 9.59 -8.04 9.77
N LEU A 99 10.05 -7.35 8.74
CA LEU A 99 11.34 -6.68 8.73
C LEU A 99 11.20 -5.22 9.19
N LYS A 100 12.09 -4.75 10.06
CA LYS A 100 12.15 -3.34 10.46
C LYS A 100 12.33 -2.43 9.23
N LEU A 101 11.69 -1.26 9.24
CA LEU A 101 11.77 -0.32 8.11
C LEU A 101 13.21 0.03 7.73
N SER A 102 14.09 0.26 8.69
CA SER A 102 15.50 0.56 8.41
C SER A 102 16.23 -0.57 7.69
N LYS A 103 15.96 -1.81 8.07
CA LYS A 103 16.49 -2.99 7.39
C LYS A 103 15.87 -3.22 6.04
N ALA A 104 14.56 -2.98 5.92
CA ALA A 104 13.85 -3.07 4.65
C ALA A 104 14.40 -2.07 3.62
N LYS A 105 14.68 -0.83 4.03
CA LYS A 105 15.32 0.17 3.16
C LYS A 105 16.69 -0.30 2.66
N LYS A 106 17.52 -0.84 3.51
CA LYS A 106 18.83 -1.40 3.13
C LYS A 106 18.67 -2.57 2.17
N LEU A 107 17.69 -3.43 2.40
CA LEU A 107 17.42 -4.57 1.54
C LEU A 107 17.02 -4.14 0.11
N THR A 108 16.31 -3.01 -0.04
CA THR A 108 15.96 -2.47 -1.37
C THR A 108 17.17 -2.03 -2.19
N GLU A 109 18.30 -1.81 -1.56
CA GLU A 109 19.55 -1.35 -2.21
C GLU A 109 20.47 -2.52 -2.62
N GLN A 110 20.14 -3.76 -2.24
CA GLN A 110 20.97 -4.91 -2.59
C GLN A 110 20.92 -5.19 -4.09
N THR A 111 22.11 -5.36 -4.67
CA THR A 111 22.24 -5.60 -6.11
C THR A 111 22.01 -7.05 -6.51
N LYS A 112 22.22 -7.98 -5.60
CA LYS A 112 22.02 -9.42 -5.83
C LYS A 112 21.07 -9.98 -4.78
N VAL A 113 20.09 -10.73 -5.24
CA VAL A 113 19.14 -11.46 -4.40
C VAL A 113 19.18 -12.93 -4.82
N ASP A 114 19.47 -13.80 -3.87
CA ASP A 114 19.53 -15.22 -4.10
C ASP A 114 18.19 -15.75 -4.61
N GLY A 115 18.22 -16.60 -5.63
CA GLY A 115 17.05 -17.17 -6.27
C GLY A 115 16.42 -16.30 -7.37
N CYS A 116 16.82 -15.05 -7.51
CA CYS A 116 16.29 -14.12 -8.52
C CYS A 116 17.17 -14.06 -9.78
N THR A 117 18.07 -15.00 -10.00
CA THR A 117 18.89 -15.10 -11.21
C THR A 117 18.00 -15.19 -12.46
N GLY A 118 18.28 -14.35 -13.47
CA GLY A 118 17.46 -14.24 -14.66
C GLY A 118 16.27 -13.29 -14.54
N ALA A 119 15.97 -12.81 -13.33
CA ALA A 119 14.90 -11.85 -13.07
C ALA A 119 15.45 -10.51 -12.53
N ALA A 120 16.66 -10.12 -12.90
CA ALA A 120 17.36 -8.96 -12.34
C ALA A 120 16.60 -7.64 -12.55
N PHE A 121 16.04 -7.41 -13.73
CA PHE A 121 15.29 -6.19 -14.02
C PHE A 121 14.02 -6.09 -13.19
N SER A 122 13.25 -7.17 -13.11
CA SER A 122 12.02 -7.22 -12.31
C SER A 122 12.33 -7.08 -10.82
N THR A 123 13.39 -7.74 -10.34
CA THR A 123 13.87 -7.63 -8.95
C THR A 123 14.19 -6.19 -8.59
N LYS A 124 14.99 -5.52 -9.40
CA LYS A 124 15.38 -4.12 -9.19
C LYS A 124 14.19 -3.19 -9.22
N ALA A 125 13.26 -3.40 -10.15
CA ALA A 125 12.05 -2.59 -10.26
C ALA A 125 11.14 -2.76 -9.03
N VAL A 126 10.96 -3.98 -8.54
CA VAL A 126 10.21 -4.26 -7.31
C VAL A 126 10.89 -3.64 -6.09
N GLN A 127 12.22 -3.75 -5.98
CA GLN A 127 12.95 -3.10 -4.90
C GLN A 127 12.74 -1.58 -4.89
N LYS A 128 12.78 -0.93 -6.04
CA LYS A 128 12.49 0.52 -6.16
C LYS A 128 11.06 0.86 -5.74
N ASN A 129 10.10 0.02 -6.08
CA ASN A 129 8.71 0.18 -5.65
C ASN A 129 8.60 0.07 -4.12
N ILE A 130 9.22 -0.92 -3.52
CA ILE A 130 9.22 -1.09 -2.05
C ILE A 130 9.88 0.10 -1.37
N HIS A 131 11.00 0.56 -1.87
CA HIS A 131 11.69 1.74 -1.36
C HIS A 131 10.78 2.98 -1.40
N ALA A 132 10.14 3.24 -2.54
CA ALA A 132 9.21 4.35 -2.70
C ALA A 132 8.02 4.27 -1.72
N ALA A 133 7.49 3.08 -1.47
CA ALA A 133 6.40 2.87 -0.51
C ALA A 133 6.83 3.20 0.91
N ILE A 134 8.02 2.76 1.32
CA ILE A 134 8.56 3.05 2.66
C ILE A 134 8.79 4.55 2.84
N GLU A 135 9.39 5.21 1.86
CA GLU A 135 9.59 6.66 1.89
C GLU A 135 8.26 7.42 1.97
N TYR A 136 7.28 7.00 1.18
CA TYR A 136 5.95 7.60 1.21
C TYR A 136 5.30 7.47 2.59
N TYR A 137 5.39 6.29 3.19
CA TYR A 137 4.90 6.05 4.54
C TYR A 137 5.57 6.97 5.57
N GLU A 138 6.90 7.08 5.54
CA GLU A 138 7.65 7.91 6.48
C GLU A 138 7.28 9.39 6.39
N LYS A 139 6.97 9.87 5.19
CA LYS A 139 6.59 11.27 4.95
C LYS A 139 5.13 11.58 5.29
N ASN A 140 4.25 10.60 5.26
CA ASN A 140 2.80 10.83 5.30
C ASN A 140 2.07 10.14 6.47
N LYS A 141 2.78 9.42 7.33
CA LYS A 141 2.18 8.77 8.50
C LYS A 141 1.75 9.77 9.59
#